data_010f0928eba0a6c0a76edddbeb2f7268
#
_entry.id   010f0928eba0a6c0a76edddbeb2f7268
#
_cell.length_a   1.000
_cell.length_b   1.000
_cell.length_c   1.000
_cell.angle_alpha   90.00
_cell.angle_beta   90.00
_cell.angle_gamma   90.00
#
_symmetry.space_group_name_H-M   'P 1'
#
loop_
_entity.id
_entity.type
_entity.pdbx_description
1 polymer ?
#
loop_
_entity_poly.entity_id
_entity_poly.type
_entity_poly.pdbx_seq_one_letter_code
_entity_poly.pdbx_strand_id
1 'polypeptide(L)'
;MRHVHVSRIGLTPLKGARHVALNHVRLDRDGPADDRVFALVDPAAQRVLRTVEHPAMVRTVADWDGGELTVRLPGETVSGAPSATGDVVKVDYWGRTVAVEVVDGPWADAYARYLCHDVLLARATGLGTTVYGSSVSLVTSSSIEHLQERLGEPVDDARFRATFTVATPGEPPHVEDSWQGRRLRLGDAEVEVRDPLPRCAVIDIDPESGERQGHLLRCLGGYRHLSGEVLFGVDAVVTRPGRVPVGAVLERS
;
A
#
# COMPACT_ATOMS: atom_id res chain seq x y z
N MET A 1 6.63 30.47 -6.15
CA MET A 1 6.34 29.24 -6.93
C MET A 1 5.96 28.13 -5.94
N ARG A 2 4.86 27.43 -6.18
CA ARG A 2 4.54 26.25 -5.36
C ARG A 2 5.39 25.09 -5.89
N HIS A 3 6.23 24.52 -5.04
CA HIS A 3 7.11 23.41 -5.43
C HIS A 3 6.35 22.07 -5.45
N VAL A 4 6.76 21.16 -6.33
CA VAL A 4 6.34 19.76 -6.29
C VAL A 4 6.91 19.15 -5.01
N HIS A 5 6.07 18.55 -4.17
CA HIS A 5 6.49 18.03 -2.86
C HIS A 5 5.63 16.86 -2.41
N VAL A 6 6.14 16.08 -1.48
CA VAL A 6 5.38 15.00 -0.82
C VAL A 6 4.30 15.62 0.07
N SER A 7 3.03 15.44 -0.29
CA SER A 7 1.88 15.94 0.49
C SER A 7 1.35 14.92 1.49
N ARG A 8 1.49 13.62 1.20
CA ARG A 8 1.10 12.54 2.08
C ARG A 8 2.09 11.38 1.97
N ILE A 9 2.35 10.76 3.09
CA ILE A 9 3.06 9.48 3.19
C ILE A 9 2.09 8.50 3.81
N GLY A 10 1.97 7.31 3.23
CA GLY A 10 1.09 6.30 3.76
C GLY A 10 1.70 4.91 3.72
N LEU A 11 1.42 4.09 4.72
CA LEU A 11 1.76 2.68 4.77
C LEU A 11 0.83 1.89 5.71
N THR A 12 1.02 0.60 5.77
CA THR A 12 0.39 -0.28 6.76
C THR A 12 1.29 -1.47 7.08
N PRO A 13 1.59 -1.74 8.35
CA PRO A 13 2.38 -2.91 8.73
C PRO A 13 1.74 -4.25 8.38
N LEU A 14 0.40 -4.31 8.35
CA LEU A 14 -0.34 -5.51 8.00
C LEU A 14 -1.01 -5.33 6.62
N LYS A 15 -0.65 -6.20 5.69
CA LYS A 15 -1.23 -6.20 4.35
C LYS A 15 -2.75 -6.35 4.42
N GLY A 16 -3.46 -5.47 3.72
CA GLY A 16 -4.94 -5.45 3.68
C GLY A 16 -5.57 -4.53 4.73
N ALA A 17 -4.91 -4.26 5.85
CA ALA A 17 -5.38 -3.29 6.84
C ALA A 17 -5.35 -1.85 6.28
N ARG A 18 -5.97 -0.91 7.00
CA ARG A 18 -6.04 0.51 6.63
C ARG A 18 -4.65 1.08 6.37
N HIS A 19 -4.56 1.86 5.31
CA HIS A 19 -3.35 2.60 4.96
C HIS A 19 -3.35 3.93 5.72
N VAL A 20 -2.46 4.07 6.70
CA VAL A 20 -2.42 5.24 7.59
C VAL A 20 -1.43 6.29 7.12
N ALA A 21 -1.75 7.55 7.38
CA ALA A 21 -0.87 8.67 7.07
C ALA A 21 0.22 8.80 8.14
N LEU A 22 1.44 9.10 7.68
CA LEU A 22 2.62 9.31 8.52
C LEU A 22 3.23 10.69 8.25
N ASN A 23 3.93 11.24 9.24
CA ASN A 23 4.68 12.50 9.08
C ASN A 23 6.03 12.29 8.37
N HIS A 24 6.57 11.11 8.40
CA HIS A 24 7.80 10.73 7.70
C HIS A 24 7.88 9.21 7.55
N VAL A 25 8.71 8.75 6.63
CA VAL A 25 9.08 7.34 6.46
C VAL A 25 10.58 7.22 6.25
N ARG A 26 11.15 6.09 6.67
CA ARG A 26 12.48 5.68 6.27
C ARG A 26 12.35 4.75 5.07
N LEU A 27 13.03 5.06 3.98
CA LEU A 27 13.21 4.16 2.87
C LEU A 27 14.50 3.36 3.07
N ASP A 28 14.40 2.05 3.13
CA ASP A 28 15.51 1.11 3.05
C ASP A 28 15.70 0.67 1.59
N ARG A 29 16.71 -0.12 1.28
CA ARG A 29 16.99 -0.56 -0.10
C ARG A 29 15.83 -1.32 -0.74
N ASP A 30 15.08 -2.05 0.07
CA ASP A 30 13.99 -2.91 -0.37
C ASP A 30 12.62 -2.24 -0.26
N GLY A 31 12.55 -0.97 0.16
CA GLY A 31 11.31 -0.18 0.23
C GLY A 31 11.10 0.54 1.57
N PRO A 32 9.87 1.01 1.82
CA PRO A 32 9.51 1.68 3.06
C PRO A 32 9.65 0.74 4.24
N ALA A 33 10.39 1.18 5.28
CA ALA A 33 10.48 0.45 6.53
C ALA A 33 9.07 0.25 7.12
N ASP A 34 8.84 -0.91 7.70
CA ASP A 34 7.60 -1.27 8.39
C ASP A 34 6.33 -1.38 7.50
N ASP A 35 6.46 -1.23 6.17
CA ASP A 35 5.32 -1.44 5.28
C ASP A 35 5.13 -2.93 4.98
N ARG A 36 3.91 -3.41 5.20
CA ARG A 36 3.47 -4.79 4.89
C ARG A 36 4.40 -5.88 5.41
N VAL A 37 4.92 -5.66 6.64
CA VAL A 37 5.74 -6.64 7.36
C VAL A 37 4.97 -7.93 7.62
N PHE A 38 3.65 -7.80 7.84
CA PHE A 38 2.75 -8.91 8.13
C PHE A 38 1.70 -9.08 7.04
N ALA A 39 1.21 -10.31 6.91
CA ALA A 39 0.09 -10.67 6.05
C ALA A 39 -0.77 -11.75 6.72
N LEU A 40 -2.06 -11.75 6.42
CA LEU A 40 -2.93 -12.87 6.75
C LEU A 40 -2.84 -13.92 5.63
N VAL A 41 -2.78 -15.16 6.02
CA VAL A 41 -2.73 -16.33 5.13
C VAL A 41 -3.96 -17.18 5.35
N ASP A 42 -4.62 -17.57 4.26
CA ASP A 42 -5.63 -18.64 4.26
C ASP A 42 -4.89 -19.98 4.26
N PRO A 43 -4.96 -20.75 5.36
CA PRO A 43 -4.23 -22.03 5.45
C PRO A 43 -4.79 -23.11 4.53
N ALA A 44 -6.10 -23.09 4.25
CA ALA A 44 -6.75 -24.07 3.39
C ALA A 44 -6.44 -23.81 1.91
N ALA A 45 -6.47 -22.55 1.48
CA ALA A 45 -6.16 -22.17 0.11
C ALA A 45 -4.65 -21.95 -0.13
N GLN A 46 -3.82 -21.99 0.91
CA GLN A 46 -2.37 -21.72 0.86
C GLN A 46 -2.03 -20.43 0.10
N ARG A 47 -2.72 -19.34 0.44
CA ARG A 47 -2.54 -18.03 -0.21
C ARG A 47 -2.64 -16.88 0.77
N VAL A 48 -1.98 -15.78 0.41
CA VAL A 48 -2.16 -14.52 1.14
C VAL A 48 -3.59 -14.00 0.92
N LEU A 49 -4.27 -13.58 2.00
CA LEU A 49 -5.61 -13.01 1.88
C LEU A 49 -5.62 -11.79 0.97
N ARG A 50 -6.62 -11.74 0.11
CA ARG A 50 -6.83 -10.64 -0.84
C ARG A 50 -7.87 -9.68 -0.29
N THR A 51 -7.50 -8.42 -0.15
CA THR A 51 -8.40 -7.35 0.34
C THR A 51 -9.67 -7.24 -0.49
N VAL A 52 -9.59 -7.54 -1.80
CA VAL A 52 -10.76 -7.55 -2.68
C VAL A 52 -11.75 -8.66 -2.35
N GLU A 53 -11.34 -9.73 -1.70
CA GLU A 53 -12.20 -10.83 -1.25
C GLU A 53 -12.68 -10.60 0.19
N HIS A 54 -11.85 -9.94 1.00
CA HIS A 54 -12.11 -9.61 2.40
C HIS A 54 -12.05 -8.09 2.65
N PRO A 55 -12.98 -7.31 2.09
CA PRO A 55 -12.91 -5.83 2.15
C PRO A 55 -13.00 -5.28 3.57
N ALA A 56 -13.58 -6.02 4.51
CA ALA A 56 -13.61 -5.65 5.92
C ALA A 56 -12.22 -5.43 6.54
N MET A 57 -11.15 -6.00 5.96
CA MET A 57 -9.77 -5.78 6.41
C MET A 57 -9.37 -4.30 6.44
N VAL A 58 -9.86 -3.48 5.51
CA VAL A 58 -9.51 -2.04 5.47
C VAL A 58 -10.01 -1.25 6.68
N ARG A 59 -10.97 -1.81 7.44
CA ARG A 59 -11.46 -1.19 8.66
C ARG A 59 -10.54 -1.41 9.86
N THR A 60 -9.57 -2.31 9.73
CA THR A 60 -8.60 -2.59 10.79
C THR A 60 -7.40 -1.66 10.66
N VAL A 61 -6.78 -1.31 11.78
CA VAL A 61 -5.57 -0.48 11.81
C VAL A 61 -4.48 -1.26 12.51
N ALA A 62 -3.35 -1.42 11.83
CA ALA A 62 -2.18 -2.05 12.40
C ALA A 62 -1.10 -1.00 12.72
N ASP A 63 -0.42 -1.17 13.84
CA ASP A 63 0.70 -0.38 14.30
C ASP A 63 1.84 -1.32 14.70
N TRP A 64 3.06 -1.03 14.27
CA TRP A 64 4.24 -1.84 14.50
C TRP A 64 5.42 -0.95 14.86
N ASP A 65 6.04 -1.17 16.01
CA ASP A 65 7.18 -0.39 16.48
C ASP A 65 8.54 -1.12 16.36
N GLY A 66 8.55 -2.29 15.73
CA GLY A 66 9.72 -3.16 15.61
C GLY A 66 9.75 -4.29 16.63
N GLY A 67 8.94 -4.24 17.68
CA GLY A 67 8.85 -5.24 18.74
C GLY A 67 7.44 -5.67 19.09
N GLU A 68 6.49 -4.73 19.06
CA GLU A 68 5.08 -4.98 19.38
C GLU A 68 4.18 -4.67 18.19
N LEU A 69 3.31 -5.61 17.86
CA LEU A 69 2.24 -5.43 16.87
C LEU A 69 0.92 -5.17 17.59
N THR A 70 0.36 -3.99 17.40
CA THR A 70 -1.00 -3.65 17.83
C THR A 70 -1.93 -3.63 16.64
N VAL A 71 -3.04 -4.37 16.73
CA VAL A 71 -4.11 -4.34 15.72
C VAL A 71 -5.41 -3.93 16.37
N ARG A 72 -6.01 -2.88 15.84
CA ARG A 72 -7.34 -2.41 16.20
C ARG A 72 -8.35 -2.89 15.18
N LEU A 73 -9.25 -3.77 15.60
CA LEU A 73 -10.40 -4.23 14.83
C LEU A 73 -11.67 -3.50 15.34
N PRO A 74 -12.74 -3.43 14.55
CA PRO A 74 -14.02 -2.96 15.06
C PRO A 74 -14.48 -3.77 16.29
N GLY A 75 -14.49 -3.12 17.47
CA GLY A 75 -14.89 -3.73 18.74
C GLY A 75 -13.82 -4.45 19.54
N GLU A 76 -12.60 -4.61 19.00
CA GLU A 76 -11.52 -5.34 19.69
C GLU A 76 -10.16 -4.72 19.36
N THR A 77 -9.25 -4.69 20.35
CA THR A 77 -7.83 -4.37 20.12
C THR A 77 -6.98 -5.50 20.69
N VAL A 78 -6.03 -5.97 19.89
CA VAL A 78 -5.07 -7.01 20.30
C VAL A 78 -3.66 -6.50 20.10
N SER A 79 -2.79 -6.76 21.08
CA SER A 79 -1.38 -6.36 21.06
C SER A 79 -0.50 -7.47 21.58
N GLY A 80 0.75 -7.46 21.17
CA GLY A 80 1.77 -8.36 21.68
C GLY A 80 3.06 -8.32 20.86
N ALA A 81 4.04 -9.09 21.31
CA ALA A 81 5.27 -9.33 20.56
C ALA A 81 5.06 -10.57 19.67
N PRO A 82 5.08 -10.43 18.33
CA PRO A 82 4.93 -11.58 17.44
C PRO A 82 6.10 -12.54 17.62
N SER A 83 5.82 -13.79 17.98
CA SER A 83 6.85 -14.82 18.13
C SER A 83 6.87 -15.75 16.91
N ALA A 84 8.07 -16.01 16.39
CA ALA A 84 8.26 -16.94 15.30
C ALA A 84 7.93 -18.36 15.77
N THR A 85 7.09 -19.09 15.01
CA THR A 85 6.84 -20.52 15.29
C THR A 85 7.96 -21.42 14.78
N GLY A 86 8.80 -20.89 13.87
CA GLY A 86 9.77 -21.66 13.11
C GLY A 86 9.21 -22.26 11.82
N ASP A 87 7.90 -22.17 11.61
CA ASP A 87 7.26 -22.69 10.41
C ASP A 87 7.33 -21.66 9.28
N VAL A 88 8.01 -22.01 8.21
CA VAL A 88 8.02 -21.24 6.96
C VAL A 88 7.11 -21.91 5.96
N VAL A 89 6.05 -21.22 5.56
CA VAL A 89 5.07 -21.73 4.59
C VAL A 89 5.23 -21.05 3.24
N LYS A 90 5.04 -21.82 2.17
CA LYS A 90 4.99 -21.30 0.81
C LYS A 90 3.53 -21.06 0.44
N VAL A 91 3.23 -19.85 0.04
CA VAL A 91 1.85 -19.44 -0.27
C VAL A 91 1.78 -18.70 -1.61
N ASP A 92 0.63 -18.77 -2.26
CA ASP A 92 0.38 -17.95 -3.45
C ASP A 92 0.19 -16.48 -3.09
N TYR A 93 0.87 -15.63 -3.83
CA TYR A 93 0.68 -14.19 -3.82
C TYR A 93 0.54 -13.67 -5.25
N TRP A 94 -0.69 -13.59 -5.74
CA TRP A 94 -0.99 -13.14 -7.12
C TRP A 94 -0.23 -13.93 -8.20
N GLY A 95 -0.24 -15.27 -8.09
CA GLY A 95 0.44 -16.17 -9.02
C GLY A 95 1.94 -16.34 -8.78
N ARG A 96 2.50 -15.66 -7.76
CA ARG A 96 3.88 -15.88 -7.32
C ARG A 96 3.89 -16.71 -6.05
N THR A 97 4.75 -17.71 -5.97
CA THR A 97 5.00 -18.41 -4.71
C THR A 97 5.94 -17.58 -3.85
N VAL A 98 5.50 -17.21 -2.65
CA VAL A 98 6.30 -16.49 -1.66
C VAL A 98 6.44 -17.32 -0.39
N ALA A 99 7.60 -17.20 0.28
CA ALA A 99 7.82 -17.80 1.59
C ALA A 99 7.47 -16.76 2.67
N VAL A 100 6.71 -17.18 3.66
CA VAL A 100 6.35 -16.36 4.84
C VAL A 100 6.52 -17.20 6.09
N GLU A 101 6.96 -16.56 7.17
CA GLU A 101 7.13 -17.19 8.48
C GLU A 101 5.84 -17.04 9.29
N VAL A 102 5.29 -18.15 9.76
CA VAL A 102 4.11 -18.11 10.63
C VAL A 102 4.51 -17.54 11.99
N VAL A 103 3.71 -16.62 12.50
CA VAL A 103 3.93 -16.01 13.80
C VAL A 103 2.76 -16.28 14.75
N ASP A 104 3.11 -16.61 15.99
CA ASP A 104 2.17 -16.85 17.06
C ASP A 104 1.81 -15.53 17.77
N GLY A 105 0.58 -15.51 18.31
CA GLY A 105 0.01 -14.37 19.02
C GLY A 105 -1.50 -14.27 18.84
N PRO A 106 -2.13 -13.22 19.42
CA PRO A 106 -3.59 -13.14 19.49
C PRO A 106 -4.28 -12.73 18.17
N TRP A 107 -3.51 -12.36 17.15
CA TRP A 107 -4.05 -11.71 15.94
C TRP A 107 -4.80 -12.68 15.01
N ALA A 108 -4.29 -13.92 14.86
CA ALA A 108 -4.91 -14.91 14.00
C ALA A 108 -6.34 -15.20 14.48
N ASP A 109 -6.52 -15.48 15.77
CA ASP A 109 -7.83 -15.73 16.38
C ASP A 109 -8.76 -14.51 16.30
N ALA A 110 -8.22 -13.30 16.54
CA ALA A 110 -9.00 -12.07 16.44
C ALA A 110 -9.50 -11.84 15.01
N TYR A 111 -8.63 -12.03 14.02
CA TYR A 111 -9.03 -11.92 12.61
C TYR A 111 -9.95 -13.05 12.17
N ALA A 112 -9.74 -14.28 12.64
CA ALA A 112 -10.63 -15.39 12.31
C ALA A 112 -12.07 -15.12 12.77
N ARG A 113 -12.23 -14.60 13.99
CA ARG A 113 -13.54 -14.16 14.49
C ARG A 113 -14.12 -13.00 13.68
N TYR A 114 -13.30 -11.99 13.39
CA TYR A 114 -13.73 -10.78 12.70
C TYR A 114 -14.14 -11.03 11.24
N LEU A 115 -13.39 -11.88 10.53
CA LEU A 115 -13.63 -12.18 9.11
C LEU A 115 -14.54 -13.39 8.91
N CYS A 116 -14.89 -14.12 9.98
CA CYS A 116 -15.56 -15.43 9.91
C CYS A 116 -14.83 -16.39 8.95
N HIS A 117 -13.49 -16.38 9.02
CA HIS A 117 -12.62 -17.12 8.11
C HIS A 117 -11.31 -17.50 8.81
N ASP A 118 -10.91 -18.78 8.71
CA ASP A 118 -9.67 -19.25 9.32
C ASP A 118 -8.46 -18.57 8.68
N VAL A 119 -7.59 -18.02 9.49
CA VAL A 119 -6.38 -17.33 9.04
C VAL A 119 -5.19 -17.64 9.94
N LEU A 120 -3.99 -17.54 9.36
CA LEU A 120 -2.73 -17.44 10.09
C LEU A 120 -2.19 -16.03 9.94
N LEU A 121 -1.54 -15.51 10.97
CA LEU A 121 -0.67 -14.35 10.81
C LEU A 121 0.71 -14.81 10.37
N ALA A 122 1.26 -14.20 9.35
CA ALA A 122 2.59 -14.51 8.85
C ALA A 122 3.42 -13.24 8.67
N ARG A 123 4.71 -13.37 8.90
CA ARG A 123 5.70 -12.31 8.65
C ARG A 123 6.35 -12.53 7.29
N ALA A 124 6.47 -11.45 6.51
CA ALA A 124 7.24 -11.48 5.28
C ALA A 124 8.71 -11.77 5.57
N THR A 125 9.32 -12.69 4.83
CA THR A 125 10.75 -13.05 5.00
C THR A 125 11.71 -11.97 4.48
N GLY A 126 11.19 -10.95 3.81
CA GLY A 126 11.92 -9.78 3.32
C GLY A 126 10.97 -8.66 2.94
N LEU A 127 11.46 -7.42 2.92
CA LEU A 127 10.70 -6.28 2.44
C LEU A 127 10.24 -6.50 0.99
N GLY A 128 9.04 -6.07 0.65
CA GLY A 128 8.49 -6.24 -0.70
C GLY A 128 7.93 -7.63 -1.02
N THR A 129 8.11 -8.65 -0.15
CA THR A 129 7.61 -10.02 -0.37
C THR A 129 6.10 -10.02 -0.65
N THR A 130 5.33 -9.22 0.06
CA THR A 130 3.87 -9.10 -0.05
C THR A 130 3.41 -7.80 -0.72
N VAL A 131 4.27 -7.18 -1.52
CA VAL A 131 3.97 -5.99 -2.34
C VAL A 131 3.82 -6.40 -3.80
N TYR A 132 2.87 -5.79 -4.51
CA TYR A 132 2.69 -5.94 -5.96
C TYR A 132 3.42 -4.80 -6.66
N GLY A 133 4.20 -5.11 -7.71
CA GLY A 133 5.05 -4.13 -8.38
C GLY A 133 6.35 -3.85 -7.61
N SER A 134 6.92 -2.67 -7.80
CA SER A 134 8.08 -2.20 -7.03
C SER A 134 7.69 -1.74 -5.63
N SER A 135 8.68 -1.57 -4.75
CA SER A 135 8.45 -1.37 -3.31
C SER A 135 7.91 0.00 -2.92
N VAL A 136 8.08 1.00 -3.79
CA VAL A 136 7.58 2.37 -3.59
C VAL A 136 6.54 2.68 -4.65
N SER A 137 5.46 3.36 -4.27
CA SER A 137 4.44 3.81 -5.22
C SER A 137 4.12 5.29 -5.03
N LEU A 138 3.88 5.99 -6.15
CA LEU A 138 3.58 7.41 -6.17
C LEU A 138 2.29 7.66 -6.95
N VAL A 139 1.47 8.58 -6.43
CA VAL A 139 0.34 9.18 -7.14
C VAL A 139 0.47 10.71 -7.02
N THR A 140 -0.08 11.45 -7.97
CA THR A 140 0.01 12.92 -7.96
C THR A 140 -1.33 13.58 -7.67
N SER A 141 -1.30 14.76 -7.05
CA SER A 141 -2.51 15.52 -6.76
C SER A 141 -3.26 15.90 -8.03
N SER A 142 -2.55 16.28 -9.09
CA SER A 142 -3.17 16.64 -10.38
C SER A 142 -3.91 15.46 -11.02
N SER A 143 -3.40 14.22 -10.86
CA SER A 143 -4.07 13.01 -11.34
C SER A 143 -5.33 12.68 -10.54
N ILE A 144 -5.26 12.86 -9.20
CA ILE A 144 -6.40 12.67 -8.31
C ILE A 144 -7.48 13.72 -8.58
N GLU A 145 -7.10 14.99 -8.70
CA GLU A 145 -7.99 16.11 -9.02
C GLU A 145 -8.73 15.86 -10.35
N HIS A 146 -8.00 15.41 -11.38
CA HIS A 146 -8.61 15.05 -12.66
C HIS A 146 -9.61 13.88 -12.53
N LEU A 147 -9.30 12.87 -11.72
CA LEU A 147 -10.23 11.78 -11.45
C LEU A 147 -11.48 12.27 -10.70
N GLN A 148 -11.33 13.17 -9.72
CA GLN A 148 -12.43 13.81 -9.00
C GLN A 148 -13.34 14.61 -9.94
N GLU A 149 -12.77 15.39 -10.85
CA GLU A 149 -13.52 16.13 -11.87
C GLU A 149 -14.35 15.21 -12.75
N ARG A 150 -13.79 14.06 -13.15
CA ARG A 150 -14.51 13.07 -13.99
C ARG A 150 -15.60 12.32 -13.23
N LEU A 151 -15.42 12.11 -11.94
CA LEU A 151 -16.41 11.45 -11.08
C LEU A 151 -17.49 12.41 -10.60
N GLY A 152 -17.17 13.71 -10.47
CA GLY A 152 -18.05 14.70 -9.89
C GLY A 152 -18.10 14.65 -8.36
N GLU A 153 -17.15 13.94 -7.72
CA GLU A 153 -17.08 13.78 -6.26
C GLU A 153 -15.63 13.72 -5.76
N PRO A 154 -15.37 14.04 -4.47
CA PRO A 154 -14.05 13.91 -3.87
C PRO A 154 -13.58 12.46 -3.83
N VAL A 155 -12.28 12.27 -4.00
CA VAL A 155 -11.61 10.96 -3.89
C VAL A 155 -10.58 11.02 -2.78
N ASP A 156 -10.70 10.15 -1.79
CA ASP A 156 -9.68 9.95 -0.76
C ASP A 156 -8.46 9.25 -1.38
N ASP A 157 -7.30 9.90 -1.33
CA ASP A 157 -6.05 9.39 -1.88
C ASP A 157 -5.56 8.10 -1.19
N ALA A 158 -6.00 7.85 0.04
CA ALA A 158 -5.72 6.60 0.77
C ALA A 158 -6.23 5.35 0.04
N ARG A 159 -7.25 5.47 -0.83
CA ARG A 159 -7.77 4.38 -1.67
C ARG A 159 -6.71 3.79 -2.60
N PHE A 160 -5.79 4.61 -3.09
CA PHE A 160 -4.71 4.14 -3.96
C PHE A 160 -3.61 3.41 -3.20
N ARG A 161 -3.58 3.50 -1.86
CA ARG A 161 -2.60 2.83 -1.00
C ARG A 161 -1.16 3.08 -1.45
N ALA A 162 -0.93 4.28 -1.98
CA ALA A 162 0.38 4.71 -2.44
C ALA A 162 1.29 5.09 -1.27
N THR A 163 2.59 4.81 -1.41
CA THR A 163 3.60 5.23 -0.43
C THR A 163 3.64 6.76 -0.33
N PHE A 164 3.56 7.43 -1.48
CA PHE A 164 3.59 8.89 -1.57
C PHE A 164 2.42 9.42 -2.41
N THR A 165 1.70 10.39 -1.86
CA THR A 165 0.96 11.36 -2.66
C THR A 165 1.85 12.59 -2.84
N VAL A 166 2.05 13.00 -4.08
CA VAL A 166 2.91 14.14 -4.44
C VAL A 166 2.03 15.29 -4.91
N ALA A 167 2.12 16.43 -4.23
CA ALA A 167 1.46 17.64 -4.68
C ALA A 167 2.19 18.19 -5.92
N THR A 168 1.44 18.36 -7.01
CA THR A 168 1.93 18.80 -8.32
C THR A 168 1.16 20.03 -8.82
N PRO A 169 1.24 21.18 -8.10
CA PRO A 169 0.44 22.35 -8.41
C PRO A 169 0.80 22.93 -9.79
N GLY A 170 -0.21 23.00 -10.68
CA GLY A 170 -0.05 23.52 -12.04
C GLY A 170 0.55 22.55 -13.04
N GLU A 171 0.85 21.32 -12.65
CA GLU A 171 1.26 20.26 -13.57
C GLU A 171 0.03 19.58 -14.18
N PRO A 172 0.14 19.04 -15.40
CA PRO A 172 -0.96 18.31 -16.02
C PRO A 172 -1.28 17.00 -15.27
N PRO A 173 -2.52 16.47 -15.41
CA PRO A 173 -2.84 15.13 -14.95
C PRO A 173 -1.89 14.09 -15.52
N HIS A 174 -1.57 13.08 -14.73
CA HIS A 174 -0.69 11.97 -15.09
C HIS A 174 0.74 12.38 -15.45
N VAL A 175 1.20 13.54 -14.91
CA VAL A 175 2.57 14.00 -15.09
C VAL A 175 3.60 12.96 -14.60
N GLU A 176 3.21 12.14 -13.62
CA GLU A 176 4.04 11.05 -13.08
C GLU A 176 4.41 10.01 -14.14
N ASP A 177 3.64 9.80 -15.19
CA ASP A 177 3.99 8.88 -16.28
C ASP A 177 5.28 9.34 -17.01
N SER A 178 5.51 10.66 -17.07
CA SER A 178 6.73 11.23 -17.66
C SER A 178 7.99 11.03 -16.81
N TRP A 179 7.83 10.52 -15.60
CA TRP A 179 8.95 10.26 -14.69
C TRP A 179 9.57 8.86 -14.88
N GLN A 180 8.99 8.01 -15.72
CA GLN A 180 9.52 6.69 -16.00
C GLN A 180 11.00 6.74 -16.41
N GLY A 181 11.83 5.91 -15.76
CA GLY A 181 13.29 5.87 -15.93
C GLY A 181 14.05 7.03 -15.28
N ARG A 182 13.35 7.98 -14.64
CA ARG A 182 13.99 9.09 -13.96
C ARG A 182 14.24 8.79 -12.49
N ARG A 183 15.24 9.46 -11.93
CA ARG A 183 15.51 9.46 -10.50
C ARG A 183 14.86 10.66 -9.86
N LEU A 184 14.22 10.41 -8.74
CA LEU A 184 13.54 11.42 -7.93
C LEU A 184 14.20 11.45 -6.56
N ARG A 185 14.68 12.62 -6.16
CA ARG A 185 15.14 12.85 -4.79
C ARG A 185 13.97 13.33 -3.94
N LEU A 186 13.76 12.69 -2.79
CA LEU A 186 12.71 12.93 -1.81
C LEU A 186 13.37 13.03 -0.43
N GLY A 187 13.60 14.24 0.07
CA GLY A 187 14.38 14.43 1.30
C GLY A 187 15.78 13.84 1.19
N ASP A 188 16.12 12.89 2.08
CA ASP A 188 17.44 12.22 2.07
C ASP A 188 17.50 11.02 1.11
N ALA A 189 16.34 10.52 0.68
CA ALA A 189 16.24 9.33 -0.16
C ALA A 189 16.22 9.66 -1.65
N GLU A 190 16.52 8.65 -2.48
CA GLU A 190 16.35 8.70 -3.93
C GLU A 190 15.67 7.43 -4.41
N VAL A 191 14.73 7.57 -5.34
CA VAL A 191 14.03 6.47 -5.98
C VAL A 191 14.14 6.60 -7.50
N GLU A 192 14.13 5.47 -8.20
CA GLU A 192 14.06 5.42 -9.66
C GLU A 192 12.68 4.90 -10.07
N VAL A 193 11.96 5.73 -10.81
CA VAL A 193 10.60 5.38 -11.29
C VAL A 193 10.70 4.28 -12.35
N ARG A 194 9.89 3.25 -12.20
CA ARG A 194 9.85 2.08 -13.09
C ARG A 194 8.67 2.18 -14.05
N ASP A 195 7.54 1.71 -13.65
CA ASP A 195 6.41 1.52 -14.55
C ASP A 195 5.14 2.20 -14.02
N PRO A 196 4.20 2.54 -14.92
CA PRO A 196 2.85 2.88 -14.51
C PRO A 196 2.21 1.73 -13.73
N LEU A 197 1.50 2.06 -12.65
CA LEU A 197 1.01 1.08 -11.68
C LEU A 197 -0.40 0.59 -12.04
N PRO A 198 -0.57 -0.73 -12.30
CA PRO A 198 -1.89 -1.31 -12.50
C PRO A 198 -2.77 -1.20 -11.25
N ARG A 199 -4.05 -0.94 -11.45
CA ARG A 199 -5.04 -0.84 -10.38
C ARG A 199 -6.09 -1.93 -10.48
N CYS A 200 -6.44 -2.47 -9.34
CA CYS A 200 -7.50 -3.45 -9.20
C CYS A 200 -8.66 -2.89 -8.36
N ALA A 201 -9.72 -3.66 -8.20
CA ALA A 201 -10.93 -3.26 -7.48
C ALA A 201 -10.72 -2.88 -6.00
N VAL A 202 -9.51 -2.97 -5.45
CA VAL A 202 -9.20 -2.51 -4.09
C VAL A 202 -9.41 -0.99 -3.93
N ILE A 203 -9.21 -0.21 -5.00
CA ILE A 203 -9.43 1.24 -4.97
C ILE A 203 -10.91 1.62 -4.83
N ASP A 204 -11.81 0.70 -5.18
CA ASP A 204 -13.26 0.86 -5.04
C ASP A 204 -13.76 0.58 -3.62
N ILE A 205 -12.90 0.08 -2.73
CA ILE A 205 -13.25 -0.17 -1.34
C ILE A 205 -13.06 1.12 -0.55
N ASP A 206 -14.11 1.55 0.13
CA ASP A 206 -14.04 2.68 1.04
C ASP A 206 -13.13 2.34 2.24
N PRO A 207 -12.10 3.14 2.53
CA PRO A 207 -11.11 2.80 3.56
C PRO A 207 -11.67 2.89 4.99
N GLU A 208 -12.82 3.52 5.19
CA GLU A 208 -13.44 3.63 6.52
C GLU A 208 -14.53 2.58 6.75
N SER A 209 -15.45 2.45 5.80
CA SER A 209 -16.59 1.52 5.91
C SER A 209 -16.25 0.11 5.44
N GLY A 210 -15.28 -0.07 4.57
CA GLY A 210 -15.01 -1.34 3.88
C GLY A 210 -16.03 -1.67 2.79
N GLU A 211 -16.96 -0.76 2.48
CA GLU A 211 -17.96 -0.95 1.44
C GLU A 211 -17.34 -0.78 0.04
N ARG A 212 -17.86 -1.57 -0.90
CA ARG A 212 -17.47 -1.46 -2.31
C ARG A 212 -18.39 -0.46 -3.00
N GLN A 213 -17.81 0.59 -3.54
CA GLN A 213 -18.54 1.63 -4.28
C GLN A 213 -18.52 1.42 -5.80
N GLY A 214 -17.49 0.76 -6.35
CA GLY A 214 -17.47 0.20 -7.71
C GLY A 214 -17.39 1.21 -8.87
N HIS A 215 -16.93 2.45 -8.63
CA HIS A 215 -16.95 3.51 -9.66
C HIS A 215 -15.58 4.07 -10.01
N LEU A 216 -14.59 4.03 -9.12
CA LEU A 216 -13.26 4.56 -9.41
C LEU A 216 -12.56 3.77 -10.51
N LEU A 217 -12.50 2.44 -10.35
CA LEU A 217 -11.84 1.57 -11.34
C LEU A 217 -12.53 1.67 -12.70
N ARG A 218 -13.86 1.75 -12.71
CA ARG A 218 -14.64 1.92 -13.95
C ARG A 218 -14.35 3.27 -14.62
N CYS A 219 -14.31 4.35 -13.84
CA CYS A 219 -14.00 5.68 -14.35
C CYS A 219 -12.61 5.71 -14.97
N LEU A 220 -11.59 5.21 -14.23
CA LEU A 220 -10.22 5.09 -14.73
C LEU A 220 -10.15 4.22 -16.00
N GLY A 221 -10.85 3.09 -16.03
CA GLY A 221 -10.93 2.20 -17.20
C GLY A 221 -11.43 2.90 -18.47
N GLY A 222 -12.22 3.96 -18.32
CA GLY A 222 -12.72 4.76 -19.46
C GLY A 222 -11.65 5.62 -20.14
N TYR A 223 -10.49 5.89 -19.51
CA TYR A 223 -9.47 6.79 -20.08
C TYR A 223 -8.01 6.39 -19.73
N ARG A 224 -7.80 5.45 -18.80
CA ARG A 224 -6.49 4.98 -18.37
C ARG A 224 -6.28 3.50 -18.62
N HIS A 225 -7.03 2.91 -19.55
CA HIS A 225 -6.89 1.52 -19.94
C HIS A 225 -5.82 1.37 -21.01
N LEU A 226 -4.72 0.72 -20.68
CA LEU A 226 -3.59 0.48 -21.60
C LEU A 226 -3.10 -0.97 -21.43
N SER A 227 -2.87 -1.64 -22.55
CA SER A 227 -2.33 -3.02 -22.57
C SER A 227 -3.12 -4.03 -21.72
N GLY A 228 -4.45 -3.83 -21.60
CA GLY A 228 -5.32 -4.72 -20.82
C GLY A 228 -5.42 -4.39 -19.34
N GLU A 229 -4.76 -3.34 -18.88
CA GLU A 229 -4.74 -2.93 -17.48
C GLU A 229 -5.21 -1.48 -17.29
N VAL A 230 -5.81 -1.20 -16.14
CA VAL A 230 -6.17 0.16 -15.74
C VAL A 230 -5.01 0.74 -14.94
N LEU A 231 -4.39 1.80 -15.44
CA LEU A 231 -3.16 2.38 -14.89
C LEU A 231 -3.44 3.68 -14.13
N PHE A 232 -2.83 3.86 -12.94
CA PHE A 232 -2.89 5.11 -12.19
C PHE A 232 -1.73 5.23 -11.22
N GLY A 233 -0.94 6.30 -11.34
CA GLY A 233 0.31 6.48 -10.62
C GLY A 233 1.43 5.61 -11.16
N VAL A 234 2.57 5.63 -10.50
CA VAL A 234 3.79 4.90 -10.90
C VAL A 234 4.39 4.15 -9.73
N ASP A 235 5.16 3.11 -10.01
CA ASP A 235 5.99 2.46 -9.02
C ASP A 235 7.47 2.86 -9.17
N ALA A 236 8.25 2.61 -8.12
CA ALA A 236 9.65 2.98 -8.08
C ALA A 236 10.45 2.06 -7.16
N VAL A 237 11.76 1.99 -7.40
CA VAL A 237 12.72 1.28 -6.55
C VAL A 237 13.63 2.27 -5.83
N VAL A 238 14.05 1.95 -4.62
CA VAL A 238 14.97 2.79 -3.86
C VAL A 238 16.38 2.64 -4.40
N THR A 239 16.97 3.75 -4.86
CA THR A 239 18.37 3.80 -5.32
C THR A 239 19.30 4.32 -4.24
N ARG A 240 18.80 5.20 -3.36
CA ARG A 240 19.50 5.65 -2.17
C ARG A 240 18.55 5.65 -0.96
N PRO A 241 18.85 4.83 0.07
CA PRO A 241 18.10 4.85 1.32
C PRO A 241 18.17 6.23 2.01
N GLY A 242 17.12 6.57 2.75
CA GLY A 242 17.08 7.83 3.49
C GLY A 242 15.72 8.09 4.13
N ARG A 243 15.63 9.20 4.85
CA ARG A 243 14.40 9.67 5.48
C ARG A 243 13.66 10.61 4.54
N VAL A 244 12.36 10.39 4.41
CA VAL A 244 11.46 11.24 3.64
C VAL A 244 10.41 11.81 4.59
N PRO A 245 10.40 13.13 4.86
CA PRO A 245 9.32 13.78 5.60
C PRO A 245 8.19 14.24 4.66
N VAL A 246 6.99 14.40 5.18
CA VAL A 246 5.95 15.20 4.51
C VAL A 246 6.47 16.61 4.29
N GLY A 247 6.19 17.20 3.14
CA GLY A 247 6.74 18.49 2.70
C GLY A 247 8.09 18.39 1.98
N ALA A 248 8.72 17.22 1.90
CA ALA A 248 9.96 17.05 1.14
C ALA A 248 9.74 17.46 -0.31
N VAL A 249 10.57 18.39 -0.80
CA VAL A 249 10.55 18.81 -2.21
C VAL A 249 11.01 17.65 -3.08
N LEU A 250 10.29 17.42 -4.17
CA LEU A 250 10.66 16.42 -5.17
C LEU A 250 11.57 17.08 -6.20
N GLU A 251 12.80 16.60 -6.29
CA GLU A 251 13.76 17.05 -7.30
C GLU A 251 13.94 15.93 -8.35
N ARG A 252 13.84 16.32 -9.61
CA ARG A 252 14.01 15.41 -10.76
C ARG A 252 15.44 15.54 -11.28
N SER A 253 16.19 14.44 -11.35
CA SER A 253 17.52 14.38 -11.94
C SER A 253 17.48 13.69 -13.31
#